data_274dd5cdf79b5c6a97d062ae82b4b20e
#
_entry.id   274dd5cdf79b5c6a97d062ae82b4b20e
#
_cell.length_a   1.000
_cell.length_b   1.000
_cell.length_c   1.000
_cell.angle_alpha   90.00
_cell.angle_beta   90.00
_cell.angle_gamma   90.00
#
_symmetry.space_group_name_H-M   'P 1'
#
loop_
_entity.id
_entity.type
_entity.pdbx_description
1 polymer ?
#
loop_
_entity_poly.entity_id
_entity_poly.type
_entity_poly.pdbx_seq_one_letter_code
_entity_poly.pdbx_strand_id
1 'polypeptide(L)'
;MSSIIQLDHLRVKLGNREILRDLSASLSARTIGLLGPNGAGKSTLINTLLGFYPVSGGSARLFDLDIRKQRKQILAMVGYMPENDAIIANMSAVGYVRYMAELSGLPPEAALERAHETLFYVGLGEARYRKLGTYSLGMKQLAKLAQAIVHGPKLVILDEPTNGLDPPARQRMLRLIKEMRDTGTMHIVLCSHLLRDVEESCEEVIILKNGRIVHISNLEEERRLNRRFLEVETYGVQNGFIEAAENLGCECALSKEGRVKMILGEGVEIRDIYQLAADRDLQLRRVSQRRDTLEDIFLRAMEDKN
;
A
#
# COMPACT_ATOMS: atom_id res chain seq x y z
N MET A 1 16.36 0.77 10.60
CA MET A 1 15.62 1.95 10.08
C MET A 1 14.66 2.41 11.16
N SER A 2 14.49 3.72 11.37
CA SER A 2 13.51 4.23 12.34
C SER A 2 12.10 3.96 11.83
N SER A 3 11.22 3.54 12.71
CA SER A 3 9.83 3.28 12.38
C SER A 3 9.09 4.57 12.05
N ILE A 4 8.25 4.56 11.00
CA ILE A 4 7.45 5.71 10.56
C ILE A 4 6.16 5.77 11.37
N ILE A 5 5.52 4.62 11.57
CA ILE A 5 4.29 4.47 12.36
C ILE A 5 4.56 3.44 13.45
N GLN A 6 4.38 3.84 14.69
CA GLN A 6 4.44 2.94 15.85
C GLN A 6 3.10 2.97 16.56
N LEU A 7 2.53 1.81 16.76
CA LEU A 7 1.31 1.58 17.53
C LEU A 7 1.68 0.66 18.70
N ASP A 8 1.30 1.05 19.89
CA ASP A 8 1.55 0.31 21.12
C ASP A 8 0.27 0.18 21.92
N HIS A 9 -0.37 -1.00 21.82
CA HIS A 9 -1.65 -1.30 22.43
C HIS A 9 -2.73 -0.21 22.22
N LEU A 10 -2.71 0.41 21.01
CA LEU A 10 -3.58 1.53 20.68
C LEU A 10 -5.05 1.12 20.73
N ARG A 11 -5.85 1.88 21.49
CA ARG A 11 -7.31 1.73 21.60
C ARG A 11 -7.98 3.05 21.35
N VAL A 12 -9.09 3.01 20.62
CA VAL A 12 -9.90 4.20 20.31
C VAL A 12 -11.37 3.87 20.49
N LYS A 13 -12.05 4.75 21.27
CA LYS A 13 -13.49 4.70 21.47
C LYS A 13 -14.14 5.93 20.85
N LEU A 14 -15.23 5.74 20.11
CA LEU A 14 -16.08 6.80 19.60
C LEU A 14 -17.45 6.63 20.25
N GLY A 15 -17.81 7.57 21.12
CA GLY A 15 -18.93 7.40 22.03
C GLY A 15 -18.74 6.18 22.94
N ASN A 16 -19.73 5.30 23.00
CA ASN A 16 -19.65 4.07 23.80
C ASN A 16 -19.08 2.86 23.05
N ARG A 17 -18.72 3.04 21.76
CA ARG A 17 -18.24 1.93 20.93
C ARG A 17 -16.73 1.97 20.82
N GLU A 18 -16.07 0.86 21.13
CA GLU A 18 -14.65 0.66 20.88
C GLU A 18 -14.48 0.29 19.39
N ILE A 19 -13.79 1.16 18.65
CA ILE A 19 -13.56 0.99 17.20
C ILE A 19 -12.21 0.35 16.94
N LEU A 20 -11.14 0.84 17.60
CA LEU A 20 -9.81 0.24 17.52
C LEU A 20 -9.52 -0.49 18.84
N ARG A 21 -9.07 -1.76 18.69
CA ARG A 21 -8.97 -2.70 19.79
C ARG A 21 -7.57 -3.29 19.85
N ASP A 22 -6.72 -2.67 20.67
CA ASP A 22 -5.41 -3.21 20.99
C ASP A 22 -4.48 -3.38 19.77
N LEU A 23 -4.30 -2.31 19.02
CA LEU A 23 -3.45 -2.31 17.83
C LEU A 23 -1.98 -2.14 18.26
N SER A 24 -1.13 -3.10 17.85
CA SER A 24 0.32 -3.02 18.03
C SER A 24 1.01 -3.31 16.69
N ALA A 25 1.84 -2.36 16.24
CA ALA A 25 2.58 -2.48 14.99
C ALA A 25 3.78 -1.52 14.97
N SER A 26 4.80 -1.87 14.22
CA SER A 26 5.95 -1.02 13.91
C SER A 26 6.20 -1.09 12.42
N LEU A 27 5.85 -0.03 11.69
CA LEU A 27 5.90 0.04 10.23
C LEU A 27 7.02 0.98 9.81
N SER A 28 7.87 0.53 8.90
CA SER A 28 9.08 1.26 8.49
C SER A 28 9.25 1.38 6.98
N ALA A 29 8.44 0.68 6.20
CA ALA A 29 8.50 0.70 4.75
C ALA A 29 8.18 2.08 4.18
N ARG A 30 8.67 2.36 2.98
CA ARG A 30 8.41 3.62 2.30
C ARG A 30 6.96 3.75 1.86
N THR A 31 6.37 2.64 1.45
CA THR A 31 4.95 2.55 1.07
C THR A 31 4.25 1.46 1.85
N ILE A 32 3.22 1.87 2.58
CA ILE A 32 2.44 1.02 3.49
C ILE A 32 1.00 0.96 3.00
N GLY A 33 0.52 -0.24 2.72
CA GLY A 33 -0.88 -0.50 2.41
C GLY A 33 -1.71 -0.73 3.67
N LEU A 34 -2.80 0.01 3.82
CA LEU A 34 -3.78 -0.18 4.90
C LEU A 34 -5.03 -0.82 4.32
N LEU A 35 -5.19 -2.11 4.52
CA LEU A 35 -6.28 -2.91 3.99
C LEU A 35 -7.32 -3.27 5.05
N GLY A 36 -8.52 -3.58 4.59
CA GLY A 36 -9.60 -4.11 5.42
C GLY A 36 -10.97 -3.79 4.85
N PRO A 37 -12.01 -4.54 5.22
CA PRO A 37 -13.37 -4.28 4.77
C PRO A 37 -13.89 -2.94 5.28
N ASN A 38 -15.03 -2.50 4.73
CA ASN A 38 -15.71 -1.32 5.24
C ASN A 38 -16.07 -1.50 6.71
N GLY A 39 -15.81 -0.49 7.53
CA GLY A 39 -16.01 -0.56 8.97
C GLY A 39 -14.90 -1.27 9.76
N ALA A 40 -13.82 -1.71 9.13
CA ALA A 40 -12.68 -2.35 9.82
C ALA A 40 -11.92 -1.42 10.78
N GLY A 41 -12.08 -0.09 10.63
CA GLY A 41 -11.42 0.92 11.46
C GLY A 41 -10.33 1.71 10.75
N LYS A 42 -10.15 1.55 9.42
CA LYS A 42 -9.11 2.23 8.62
C LYS A 42 -9.14 3.76 8.80
N SER A 43 -10.25 4.40 8.46
CA SER A 43 -10.40 5.85 8.59
C SER A 43 -10.34 6.32 10.04
N THR A 44 -10.75 5.46 11.01
CA THR A 44 -10.58 5.75 12.44
C THR A 44 -9.11 5.76 12.81
N LEU A 45 -8.32 4.82 12.33
CA LEU A 45 -6.86 4.80 12.55
C LEU A 45 -6.21 6.04 11.95
N ILE A 46 -6.51 6.38 10.69
CA ILE A 46 -5.99 7.59 10.03
C ILE A 46 -6.33 8.84 10.84
N ASN A 47 -7.61 9.03 11.19
CA ASN A 47 -8.05 10.20 11.95
C ASN A 47 -7.44 10.27 13.35
N THR A 48 -7.15 9.12 13.97
CA THR A 48 -6.44 9.05 15.25
C THR A 48 -4.98 9.47 15.10
N LEU A 49 -4.29 8.98 14.07
CA LEU A 49 -2.90 9.37 13.78
C LEU A 49 -2.77 10.87 13.48
N LEU A 50 -3.77 11.46 12.83
CA LEU A 50 -3.85 12.90 12.57
C LEU A 50 -4.33 13.71 13.79
N GLY A 51 -4.66 13.04 14.90
CA GLY A 51 -5.10 13.67 16.14
C GLY A 51 -6.53 14.24 16.11
N PHE A 52 -7.38 13.78 15.18
CA PHE A 52 -8.80 14.15 15.15
C PHE A 52 -9.63 13.33 16.15
N TYR A 53 -9.23 12.09 16.43
CA TYR A 53 -9.88 11.25 17.43
C TYR A 53 -8.96 10.99 18.63
N PRO A 54 -9.52 11.07 19.86
CA PRO A 54 -8.74 10.85 21.06
C PRO A 54 -8.38 9.38 21.25
N VAL A 55 -7.16 9.11 21.71
CA VAL A 55 -6.71 7.79 22.13
C VAL A 55 -7.34 7.45 23.48
N SER A 56 -8.00 6.28 23.57
CA SER A 56 -8.62 5.81 24.82
C SER A 56 -7.72 4.87 25.62
N GLY A 57 -6.66 4.32 25.01
CA GLY A 57 -5.66 3.45 25.66
C GLY A 57 -4.45 3.23 24.75
N GLY A 58 -3.32 2.88 25.34
CA GLY A 58 -2.08 2.71 24.61
C GLY A 58 -1.47 4.00 24.08
N SER A 59 -0.63 3.90 23.07
CA SER A 59 0.05 5.05 22.45
C SER A 59 0.25 4.85 20.94
N ALA A 60 0.46 5.96 20.22
CA ALA A 60 0.91 5.93 18.83
C ALA A 60 1.89 7.07 18.55
N ARG A 61 2.84 6.80 17.64
CA ARG A 61 3.83 7.77 17.18
C ARG A 61 3.92 7.78 15.67
N LEU A 62 4.17 8.97 15.11
CA LEU A 62 4.57 9.19 13.73
C LEU A 62 5.95 9.83 13.72
N PHE A 63 6.95 9.24 13.04
CA PHE A 63 8.34 9.73 13.05
C PHE A 63 8.87 9.99 14.46
N ASP A 64 8.62 9.06 15.40
CA ASP A 64 8.97 9.17 16.82
C ASP A 64 8.22 10.27 17.60
N LEU A 65 7.34 11.05 16.95
CA LEU A 65 6.51 12.07 17.58
C LEU A 65 5.22 11.47 18.14
N ASP A 66 4.94 11.72 19.42
CA ASP A 66 3.68 11.29 20.07
C ASP A 66 2.48 12.08 19.51
N ILE A 67 1.49 11.36 18.96
CA ILE A 67 0.31 11.97 18.30
C ILE A 67 -0.53 12.84 19.23
N ARG A 68 -0.47 12.64 20.54
CA ARG A 68 -1.21 13.43 21.54
C ARG A 68 -0.49 14.72 21.91
N LYS A 69 0.86 14.69 21.96
CA LYS A 69 1.68 15.80 22.47
C LYS A 69 2.18 16.70 21.36
N GLN A 70 2.45 16.16 20.17
CA GLN A 70 3.19 16.85 19.11
C GLN A 70 2.35 16.99 17.82
N ARG A 71 1.03 17.10 17.97
CA ARG A 71 0.09 17.16 16.85
C ARG A 71 0.44 18.19 15.77
N LYS A 72 0.81 19.42 16.17
CA LYS A 72 1.17 20.48 15.20
C LYS A 72 2.37 20.09 14.36
N GLN A 73 3.40 19.50 14.97
CA GLN A 73 4.60 19.05 14.25
C GLN A 73 4.26 17.92 13.28
N ILE A 74 3.40 16.98 13.70
CA ILE A 74 2.93 15.88 12.87
C ILE A 74 2.16 16.43 11.67
N LEU A 75 1.17 17.29 11.87
CA LEU A 75 0.35 17.84 10.78
C LEU A 75 1.18 18.65 9.77
N ALA A 76 2.25 19.32 10.20
CA ALA A 76 3.17 20.02 9.28
C ALA A 76 3.97 19.07 8.38
N MET A 77 4.11 17.77 8.76
CA MET A 77 4.84 16.76 8.01
C MET A 77 3.95 15.79 7.24
N VAL A 78 2.63 15.88 7.41
CA VAL A 78 1.67 14.93 6.83
C VAL A 78 0.79 15.62 5.81
N GLY A 79 0.74 15.06 4.60
CA GLY A 79 -0.28 15.39 3.60
C GLY A 79 -1.40 14.36 3.67
N TYR A 80 -2.64 14.82 3.60
CA TYR A 80 -3.81 13.94 3.64
C TYR A 80 -4.73 14.16 2.46
N MET A 81 -5.01 13.10 1.75
CA MET A 81 -6.00 13.03 0.68
C MET A 81 -7.20 12.22 1.19
N PRO A 82 -8.31 12.87 1.58
CA PRO A 82 -9.49 12.16 2.10
C PRO A 82 -10.27 11.44 1.00
N GLU A 83 -11.01 10.38 1.36
CA GLU A 83 -11.92 9.67 0.44
C GLU A 83 -13.00 10.60 -0.13
N ASN A 84 -13.66 11.37 0.74
CA ASN A 84 -14.75 12.25 0.37
C ASN A 84 -14.32 13.43 -0.52
N ASP A 85 -15.26 13.99 -1.28
CA ASP A 85 -15.10 15.20 -2.09
C ASP A 85 -14.94 16.46 -1.21
N ALA A 86 -13.79 16.57 -0.55
CA ALA A 86 -13.44 17.74 0.27
C ALA A 86 -12.82 18.85 -0.59
N ILE A 87 -13.53 19.29 -1.64
CA ILE A 87 -13.07 20.35 -2.55
C ILE A 87 -14.00 21.56 -2.51
N ILE A 88 -13.46 22.75 -2.76
CA ILE A 88 -14.24 23.97 -2.86
C ILE A 88 -14.63 24.17 -4.35
N ALA A 89 -15.82 23.72 -4.72
CA ALA A 89 -16.28 23.60 -6.11
C ALA A 89 -16.20 24.92 -6.92
N ASN A 90 -16.38 26.06 -6.28
CA ASN A 90 -16.36 27.38 -6.94
C ASN A 90 -14.97 27.97 -7.12
N MET A 91 -13.93 27.38 -6.54
CA MET A 91 -12.54 27.78 -6.72
C MET A 91 -11.93 27.12 -7.97
N SER A 92 -10.97 27.81 -8.60
CA SER A 92 -10.08 27.14 -9.54
C SER A 92 -9.16 26.17 -8.82
N ALA A 93 -8.62 25.14 -9.53
CA ALA A 93 -7.71 24.21 -8.89
C ALA A 93 -6.46 24.90 -8.35
N VAL A 94 -5.88 25.85 -9.08
CA VAL A 94 -4.72 26.61 -8.59
C VAL A 94 -5.07 27.45 -7.36
N GLY A 95 -6.24 28.08 -7.34
CA GLY A 95 -6.70 28.83 -6.16
C GLY A 95 -6.91 27.95 -4.94
N TYR A 96 -7.51 26.78 -5.13
CA TYR A 96 -7.74 25.79 -4.07
C TYR A 96 -6.41 25.23 -3.51
N VAL A 97 -5.51 24.77 -4.37
CA VAL A 97 -4.23 24.17 -3.93
C VAL A 97 -3.35 25.22 -3.27
N ARG A 98 -3.30 26.46 -3.80
CA ARG A 98 -2.65 27.58 -3.16
C ARG A 98 -3.21 27.84 -1.76
N TYR A 99 -4.55 27.93 -1.63
CA TYR A 99 -5.19 28.18 -0.34
C TYR A 99 -4.83 27.09 0.69
N MET A 100 -4.81 25.82 0.28
CA MET A 100 -4.41 24.72 1.15
C MET A 100 -2.92 24.77 1.52
N ALA A 101 -2.06 25.24 0.62
CA ALA A 101 -0.65 25.46 0.88
C ALA A 101 -0.43 26.58 1.92
N GLU A 102 -1.16 27.70 1.80
CA GLU A 102 -1.14 28.78 2.78
C GLU A 102 -1.63 28.32 4.16
N LEU A 103 -2.69 27.51 4.22
CA LEU A 103 -3.16 26.91 5.47
C LEU A 103 -2.14 25.95 6.10
N SER A 104 -1.27 25.35 5.26
CA SER A 104 -0.16 24.51 5.71
C SER A 104 1.08 25.30 6.14
N GLY A 105 1.02 26.63 6.06
CA GLY A 105 2.05 27.54 6.54
C GLY A 105 3.01 28.08 5.48
N LEU A 106 2.76 27.85 4.19
CA LEU A 106 3.59 28.44 3.13
C LEU A 106 3.25 29.93 2.96
N PRO A 107 4.27 30.79 2.74
CA PRO A 107 4.03 32.18 2.33
C PRO A 107 3.25 32.26 1.02
N PRO A 108 2.42 33.30 0.79
CA PRO A 108 1.51 33.38 -0.38
C PRO A 108 2.18 33.22 -1.74
N GLU A 109 3.39 33.75 -1.92
CA GLU A 109 4.15 33.61 -3.16
C GLU A 109 4.62 32.18 -3.39
N ALA A 110 5.25 31.58 -2.38
CA ALA A 110 5.69 30.19 -2.42
C ALA A 110 4.49 29.22 -2.55
N ALA A 111 3.35 29.52 -1.91
CA ALA A 111 2.13 28.73 -2.03
C ALA A 111 1.58 28.73 -3.46
N LEU A 112 1.63 29.87 -4.16
CA LEU A 112 1.22 29.97 -5.55
C LEU A 112 2.14 29.19 -6.50
N GLU A 113 3.45 29.35 -6.34
CA GLU A 113 4.46 28.63 -7.11
C GLU A 113 4.30 27.11 -6.94
N ARG A 114 4.27 26.65 -5.68
CA ARG A 114 4.07 25.23 -5.36
C ARG A 114 2.74 24.68 -5.88
N ALA A 115 1.66 25.49 -5.87
CA ALA A 115 0.39 25.08 -6.43
C ALA A 115 0.48 24.84 -7.94
N HIS A 116 1.18 25.72 -8.69
CA HIS A 116 1.42 25.50 -10.11
C HIS A 116 2.26 24.26 -10.37
N GLU A 117 3.34 24.06 -9.64
CA GLU A 117 4.23 22.91 -9.78
C GLU A 117 3.50 21.59 -9.52
N THR A 118 2.78 21.49 -8.39
CA THR A 118 2.08 20.24 -8.03
C THR A 118 0.93 19.91 -8.96
N LEU A 119 0.18 20.93 -9.44
CA LEU A 119 -0.88 20.73 -10.42
C LEU A 119 -0.34 20.34 -11.80
N PHE A 120 0.83 20.83 -12.16
CA PHE A 120 1.53 20.40 -13.37
C PHE A 120 2.03 18.96 -13.20
N TYR A 121 2.65 18.64 -12.08
CA TYR A 121 3.16 17.30 -11.75
C TYR A 121 2.06 16.23 -11.83
N VAL A 122 0.90 16.47 -11.23
CA VAL A 122 -0.24 15.51 -11.33
C VAL A 122 -0.89 15.54 -12.73
N GLY A 123 -0.44 16.43 -13.63
CA GLY A 123 -0.84 16.51 -15.05
C GLY A 123 -2.19 17.17 -15.28
N LEU A 124 -2.57 18.14 -14.45
CA LEU A 124 -3.76 18.97 -14.69
C LEU A 124 -3.52 20.12 -15.66
N GLY A 125 -2.24 20.43 -16.00
CA GLY A 125 -1.88 21.39 -17.04
C GLY A 125 -2.74 22.68 -17.05
N GLU A 126 -3.28 23.05 -18.19
CA GLU A 126 -4.15 24.23 -18.34
C GLU A 126 -5.51 24.10 -17.60
N ALA A 127 -5.95 22.89 -17.32
CA ALA A 127 -7.18 22.69 -16.56
C ALA A 127 -7.13 23.32 -15.17
N ARG A 128 -5.91 23.55 -14.59
CA ARG A 128 -5.72 24.15 -13.26
C ARG A 128 -6.40 25.50 -13.07
N TYR A 129 -6.71 26.21 -14.16
CA TYR A 129 -7.42 27.49 -14.09
C TYR A 129 -8.95 27.35 -14.08
N ARG A 130 -9.47 26.16 -14.37
CA ARG A 130 -10.91 25.89 -14.36
C ARG A 130 -11.42 25.64 -12.94
N LYS A 131 -12.71 25.92 -12.71
CA LYS A 131 -13.38 25.64 -11.42
C LYS A 131 -13.44 24.14 -11.16
N LEU A 132 -13.14 23.74 -9.93
CA LEU A 132 -13.15 22.34 -9.48
C LEU A 132 -14.53 21.67 -9.65
N GLY A 133 -15.63 22.42 -9.55
CA GLY A 133 -16.96 21.91 -9.81
C GLY A 133 -17.19 21.40 -11.24
N THR A 134 -16.33 21.80 -12.22
CA THR A 134 -16.38 21.33 -13.61
C THR A 134 -15.50 20.13 -13.89
N TYR A 135 -14.81 19.61 -12.87
CA TYR A 135 -13.88 18.52 -13.03
C TYR A 135 -14.57 17.17 -13.08
N SER A 136 -14.05 16.25 -13.89
CA SER A 136 -14.38 14.83 -13.78
C SER A 136 -13.89 14.28 -12.45
N LEU A 137 -14.39 13.11 -12.04
CA LEU A 137 -13.94 12.46 -10.80
C LEU A 137 -12.41 12.27 -10.79
N GLY A 138 -11.82 11.79 -11.88
CA GLY A 138 -10.37 11.61 -11.98
C GLY A 138 -9.61 12.93 -11.85
N MET A 139 -10.09 14.02 -12.44
CA MET A 139 -9.48 15.34 -12.24
C MET A 139 -9.59 15.85 -10.83
N LYS A 140 -10.70 15.60 -10.14
CA LYS A 140 -10.88 15.93 -8.72
C LYS A 140 -9.90 15.16 -7.85
N GLN A 141 -9.71 13.87 -8.09
CA GLN A 141 -8.74 13.05 -7.37
C GLN A 141 -7.30 13.56 -7.57
N LEU A 142 -6.93 13.96 -8.80
CA LEU A 142 -5.64 14.59 -9.07
C LEU A 142 -5.46 15.92 -8.34
N ALA A 143 -6.49 16.75 -8.25
CA ALA A 143 -6.45 18.00 -7.50
C ALA A 143 -6.31 17.76 -5.98
N LYS A 144 -6.99 16.73 -5.44
CA LYS A 144 -6.83 16.30 -4.04
C LYS A 144 -5.41 15.78 -3.77
N LEU A 145 -4.82 15.01 -4.70
CA LEU A 145 -3.44 14.59 -4.59
C LEU A 145 -2.48 15.77 -4.59
N ALA A 146 -2.65 16.74 -5.53
CA ALA A 146 -1.83 17.95 -5.57
C ALA A 146 -1.91 18.72 -4.26
N GLN A 147 -3.11 18.88 -3.69
CA GLN A 147 -3.31 19.51 -2.38
C GLN A 147 -2.58 18.76 -1.26
N ALA A 148 -2.60 17.43 -1.27
CA ALA A 148 -1.95 16.64 -0.22
C ALA A 148 -0.42 16.77 -0.24
N ILE A 149 0.20 17.03 -1.42
CA ILE A 149 1.66 17.09 -1.56
C ILE A 149 2.23 18.51 -1.65
N VAL A 150 1.39 19.55 -1.75
CA VAL A 150 1.81 20.92 -2.08
C VAL A 150 2.83 21.51 -1.10
N HIS A 151 2.71 21.20 0.19
CA HIS A 151 3.60 21.72 1.25
C HIS A 151 4.85 20.86 1.49
N GLY A 152 5.12 19.86 0.63
CA GLY A 152 6.30 18.99 0.73
C GLY A 152 6.31 18.09 1.97
N PRO A 153 5.24 17.30 2.24
CA PRO A 153 5.15 16.48 3.44
C PRO A 153 6.18 15.33 3.44
N LYS A 154 6.52 14.84 4.63
CA LYS A 154 7.33 13.62 4.80
C LYS A 154 6.51 12.34 4.66
N LEU A 155 5.20 12.41 4.96
CA LEU A 155 4.25 11.33 4.84
C LEU A 155 3.00 11.80 4.11
N VAL A 156 2.56 11.06 3.12
CA VAL A 156 1.27 11.27 2.44
C VAL A 156 0.33 10.11 2.76
N ILE A 157 -0.84 10.42 3.28
CA ILE A 157 -1.90 9.45 3.53
C ILE A 157 -2.96 9.62 2.44
N LEU A 158 -3.18 8.58 1.66
CA LEU A 158 -4.12 8.53 0.55
C LEU A 158 -5.28 7.60 0.92
N ASP A 159 -6.45 8.17 1.17
CA ASP A 159 -7.64 7.42 1.56
C ASP A 159 -8.51 7.17 0.32
N GLU A 160 -8.52 5.92 -0.17
CA GLU A 160 -9.24 5.44 -1.36
C GLU A 160 -8.98 6.29 -2.63
N PRO A 161 -7.72 6.56 -3.03
CA PRO A 161 -7.40 7.51 -4.10
C PRO A 161 -7.89 7.06 -5.48
N THR A 162 -8.13 5.78 -5.67
CA THR A 162 -8.54 5.15 -6.95
C THR A 162 -10.03 4.79 -7.00
N ASN A 163 -10.77 5.04 -5.90
CA ASN A 163 -12.18 4.68 -5.80
C ASN A 163 -13.02 5.42 -6.86
N GLY A 164 -13.84 4.65 -7.59
CA GLY A 164 -14.73 5.17 -8.63
C GLY A 164 -14.03 5.66 -9.91
N LEU A 165 -12.73 5.49 -10.05
CA LEU A 165 -12.00 5.85 -11.26
C LEU A 165 -12.18 4.80 -12.36
N ASP A 166 -12.26 5.27 -13.62
CA ASP A 166 -12.12 4.40 -14.77
C ASP A 166 -10.71 3.81 -14.87
N PRO A 167 -10.50 2.73 -15.63
CA PRO A 167 -9.20 2.05 -15.69
C PRO A 167 -8.02 2.95 -16.10
N PRO A 168 -8.14 3.88 -17.10
CA PRO A 168 -7.05 4.78 -17.44
C PRO A 168 -6.70 5.78 -16.33
N ALA A 169 -7.71 6.38 -15.68
CA ALA A 169 -7.49 7.32 -14.58
C ALA A 169 -6.89 6.61 -13.34
N ARG A 170 -7.36 5.38 -13.05
CA ARG A 170 -6.79 4.54 -11.98
C ARG A 170 -5.31 4.25 -12.24
N GLN A 171 -4.96 3.78 -13.43
CA GLN A 171 -3.56 3.51 -13.78
C GLN A 171 -2.68 4.76 -13.68
N ARG A 172 -3.21 5.92 -14.08
CA ARG A 172 -2.50 7.19 -13.93
C ARG A 172 -2.24 7.52 -12.46
N MET A 173 -3.24 7.38 -11.59
CA MET A 173 -3.11 7.60 -10.15
C MET A 173 -2.05 6.66 -9.54
N LEU A 174 -2.11 5.36 -9.85
CA LEU A 174 -1.12 4.39 -9.36
C LEU A 174 0.30 4.68 -9.86
N ARG A 175 0.44 5.18 -11.10
CA ARG A 175 1.73 5.62 -11.63
C ARG A 175 2.29 6.79 -10.84
N LEU A 176 1.50 7.82 -10.55
CA LEU A 176 1.91 8.95 -9.72
C LEU A 176 2.33 8.51 -8.31
N ILE A 177 1.59 7.57 -7.69
CA ILE A 177 1.96 7.01 -6.38
C ILE A 177 3.32 6.30 -6.45
N LYS A 178 3.56 5.51 -7.49
CA LYS A 178 4.85 4.84 -7.71
C LYS A 178 5.98 5.84 -7.96
N GLU A 179 5.77 6.85 -8.78
CA GLU A 179 6.74 7.93 -9.03
C GLU A 179 7.09 8.67 -7.73
N MET A 180 6.10 9.03 -6.90
CA MET A 180 6.34 9.65 -5.59
C MET A 180 7.16 8.74 -4.66
N ARG A 181 6.87 7.43 -4.63
CA ARG A 181 7.66 6.44 -3.90
C ARG A 181 9.12 6.44 -4.38
N ASP A 182 9.32 6.37 -5.69
CA ASP A 182 10.63 6.18 -6.31
C ASP A 182 11.54 7.42 -6.17
N THR A 183 10.96 8.64 -6.00
CA THR A 183 11.74 9.84 -5.66
C THR A 183 12.44 9.73 -4.31
N GLY A 184 11.94 8.88 -3.42
CA GLY A 184 12.56 8.66 -2.13
C GLY A 184 12.40 9.79 -1.10
N THR A 185 11.67 10.84 -1.42
CA THR A 185 11.57 12.05 -0.60
C THR A 185 10.48 11.97 0.47
N MET A 186 9.49 11.08 0.28
CA MET A 186 8.34 10.94 1.18
C MET A 186 7.94 9.48 1.39
N HIS A 187 7.22 9.23 2.46
CA HIS A 187 6.54 7.96 2.74
C HIS A 187 5.07 8.06 2.32
N ILE A 188 4.46 6.93 2.02
CA ILE A 188 3.07 6.88 1.56
C ILE A 188 2.32 5.83 2.35
N VAL A 189 1.15 6.19 2.89
CA VAL A 189 0.14 5.24 3.37
C VAL A 189 -0.99 5.22 2.37
N LEU A 190 -1.20 4.08 1.72
CA LEU A 190 -2.29 3.85 0.78
C LEU A 190 -3.39 3.04 1.46
N CYS A 191 -4.50 3.71 1.75
CA CYS A 191 -5.71 3.06 2.23
C CYS A 191 -6.57 2.68 1.02
N SER A 192 -6.82 1.40 0.83
CA SER A 192 -7.65 0.90 -0.27
C SER A 192 -8.34 -0.41 0.11
N HIS A 193 -9.51 -0.66 -0.47
CA HIS A 193 -10.16 -1.96 -0.47
C HIS A 193 -9.80 -2.78 -1.73
N LEU A 194 -9.08 -2.18 -2.68
CA LEU A 194 -8.64 -2.81 -3.92
C LEU A 194 -7.25 -3.41 -3.72
N LEU A 195 -7.21 -4.71 -3.47
CA LEU A 195 -5.97 -5.46 -3.17
C LEU A 195 -4.89 -5.26 -4.22
N ARG A 196 -5.27 -5.23 -5.51
CA ARG A 196 -4.32 -5.02 -6.62
C ARG A 196 -3.59 -3.68 -6.54
N ASP A 197 -4.25 -2.60 -6.11
CA ASP A 197 -3.62 -1.28 -5.99
C ASP A 197 -2.52 -1.30 -4.94
N VAL A 198 -2.80 -1.95 -3.80
CA VAL A 198 -1.85 -2.12 -2.71
C VAL A 198 -0.71 -3.05 -3.13
N GLU A 199 -1.02 -4.19 -3.75
CA GLU A 199 -0.02 -5.15 -4.23
C GLU A 199 0.95 -4.52 -5.23
N GLU A 200 0.45 -3.64 -6.12
CA GLU A 200 1.28 -2.98 -7.12
C GLU A 200 2.12 -1.81 -6.58
N SER A 201 1.66 -1.14 -5.51
CA SER A 201 2.21 0.15 -5.08
C SER A 201 2.90 0.12 -3.73
N CYS A 202 2.64 -0.91 -2.89
CA CYS A 202 3.14 -0.96 -1.52
C CYS A 202 4.24 -2.00 -1.33
N GLU A 203 5.08 -1.75 -0.34
CA GLU A 203 6.17 -2.63 0.13
C GLU A 203 5.75 -3.41 1.37
N GLU A 204 4.97 -2.80 2.25
CA GLU A 204 4.46 -3.39 3.48
C GLU A 204 2.94 -3.25 3.53
N VAL A 205 2.26 -4.21 4.10
CA VAL A 205 0.80 -4.18 4.25
C VAL A 205 0.39 -4.49 5.67
N ILE A 206 -0.63 -3.78 6.13
CA ILE A 206 -1.34 -4.03 7.39
C ILE A 206 -2.81 -4.28 7.08
N ILE A 207 -3.36 -5.39 7.58
CA ILE A 207 -4.76 -5.77 7.37
C ILE A 207 -5.53 -5.58 8.66
N LEU A 208 -6.57 -4.75 8.60
CA LEU A 208 -7.50 -4.51 9.70
C LEU A 208 -8.80 -5.29 9.51
N LYS A 209 -9.29 -5.90 10.60
CA LYS A 209 -10.61 -6.56 10.70
C LYS A 209 -11.22 -6.29 12.07
N ASN A 210 -12.44 -5.76 12.10
CA ASN A 210 -13.16 -5.48 13.36
C ASN A 210 -12.37 -4.67 14.40
N GLY A 211 -11.58 -3.70 13.93
CA GLY A 211 -10.75 -2.86 14.79
C GLY A 211 -9.50 -3.53 15.35
N ARG A 212 -9.07 -4.64 14.79
CA ARG A 212 -7.83 -5.36 15.15
C ARG A 212 -6.92 -5.49 13.94
N ILE A 213 -5.62 -5.54 14.18
CA ILE A 213 -4.66 -5.97 13.17
C ILE A 213 -4.71 -7.50 13.13
N VAL A 214 -5.04 -8.04 11.95
CA VAL A 214 -5.09 -9.49 11.73
C VAL A 214 -3.88 -10.00 10.95
N HIS A 215 -3.21 -9.12 10.21
CA HIS A 215 -2.00 -9.50 9.47
C HIS A 215 -1.12 -8.28 9.20
N ILE A 216 0.19 -8.49 9.23
CA ILE A 216 1.21 -7.56 8.76
C ILE A 216 2.19 -8.37 7.93
N SER A 217 2.50 -7.91 6.73
CA SER A 217 3.53 -8.56 5.91
C SER A 217 4.34 -7.58 5.08
N ASN A 218 5.56 -7.99 4.77
CA ASN A 218 6.42 -7.32 3.79
C ASN A 218 6.18 -7.97 2.42
N LEU A 219 5.56 -7.23 1.51
CA LEU A 219 5.19 -7.73 0.19
C LEU A 219 6.41 -8.04 -0.69
N GLU A 220 7.54 -7.37 -0.47
CA GLU A 220 8.76 -7.65 -1.22
C GLU A 220 9.39 -9.00 -0.81
N GLU A 221 9.39 -9.28 0.49
CA GLU A 221 9.84 -10.58 1.01
C GLU A 221 8.93 -11.71 0.53
N GLU A 222 7.62 -11.51 0.57
CA GLU A 222 6.66 -12.48 0.06
C GLU A 222 6.83 -12.72 -1.45
N ARG A 223 7.01 -11.65 -2.24
CA ARG A 223 7.30 -11.77 -3.68
C ARG A 223 8.60 -12.54 -3.93
N ARG A 224 9.63 -12.34 -3.11
CA ARG A 224 10.91 -13.05 -3.21
C ARG A 224 10.73 -14.53 -2.88
N LEU A 225 9.98 -14.85 -1.82
CA LEU A 225 9.67 -16.24 -1.47
C LEU A 225 8.81 -16.92 -2.54
N ASN A 226 7.79 -16.24 -3.04
CA ASN A 226 6.92 -16.74 -4.10
C ASN A 226 7.65 -16.99 -5.43
N ARG A 227 8.68 -16.20 -5.78
CA ARG A 227 9.52 -16.46 -6.96
C ARG A 227 10.32 -17.75 -6.86
N ARG A 228 10.60 -18.21 -5.65
CA ARG A 228 11.34 -19.45 -5.40
C ARG A 228 10.43 -20.68 -5.35
N PHE A 229 9.12 -20.51 -5.31
CA PHE A 229 8.17 -21.62 -5.22
C PHE A 229 7.66 -21.99 -6.62
N LEU A 230 7.95 -23.22 -7.05
CA LEU A 230 7.47 -23.78 -8.31
C LEU A 230 6.54 -24.97 -8.06
N GLU A 231 5.50 -25.08 -8.87
CA GLU A 231 4.71 -26.29 -9.03
C GLU A 231 4.93 -26.82 -10.45
N VAL A 232 5.47 -28.03 -10.54
CA VAL A 232 5.87 -28.66 -11.81
C VAL A 232 5.00 -29.88 -12.03
N GLU A 233 4.31 -29.91 -13.18
CA GLU A 233 3.57 -31.09 -13.66
C GLU A 233 4.37 -31.76 -14.76
N THR A 234 4.69 -33.03 -14.56
CA THR A 234 5.50 -33.83 -15.49
C THR A 234 4.67 -34.90 -16.16
N TYR A 235 5.14 -35.38 -17.33
CA TYR A 235 4.62 -36.58 -17.97
C TYR A 235 5.58 -37.72 -17.73
N GLY A 236 5.14 -38.78 -17.02
CA GLY A 236 5.97 -39.96 -16.70
C GLY A 236 6.49 -40.00 -15.25
N VAL A 237 7.39 -40.94 -14.98
CA VAL A 237 7.88 -41.24 -13.63
C VAL A 237 8.89 -40.18 -13.18
N GLN A 238 8.61 -39.57 -12.05
CA GLN A 238 9.38 -38.44 -11.50
C GLN A 238 10.63 -38.86 -10.70
N ASN A 239 10.90 -40.20 -10.61
CA ASN A 239 12.06 -40.74 -9.90
C ASN A 239 13.34 -40.25 -10.54
N GLY A 240 14.22 -39.68 -9.77
CA GLY A 240 15.46 -39.07 -10.26
C GLY A 240 15.39 -37.57 -10.56
N PHE A 241 14.24 -37.02 -10.96
CA PHE A 241 14.07 -35.58 -11.13
C PHE A 241 14.03 -34.86 -9.78
N ILE A 242 13.29 -35.41 -8.82
CA ILE A 242 13.20 -34.86 -7.44
C ILE A 242 14.56 -34.91 -6.77
N GLU A 243 15.24 -36.08 -6.79
CA GLU A 243 16.59 -36.23 -6.21
C GLU A 243 17.59 -35.26 -6.83
N ALA A 244 17.50 -35.08 -8.14
CA ALA A 244 18.40 -34.16 -8.80
C ALA A 244 18.12 -32.68 -8.54
N ALA A 245 16.83 -32.30 -8.35
CA ALA A 245 16.48 -30.98 -7.92
C ALA A 245 16.92 -30.72 -6.45
N GLU A 246 16.84 -31.74 -5.59
CA GLU A 246 17.35 -31.67 -4.22
C GLU A 246 18.86 -31.52 -4.18
N ASN A 247 19.58 -32.21 -5.08
CA ASN A 247 21.03 -32.06 -5.23
C ASN A 247 21.45 -30.67 -5.74
N LEU A 248 20.60 -29.95 -6.45
CA LEU A 248 20.78 -28.54 -6.79
C LEU A 248 20.47 -27.60 -5.61
N GLY A 249 20.03 -28.13 -4.46
CA GLY A 249 19.68 -27.35 -3.28
C GLY A 249 18.20 -26.91 -3.24
N CYS A 250 17.33 -27.52 -4.05
CA CYS A 250 15.91 -27.32 -3.98
C CYS A 250 15.26 -28.20 -2.88
N GLU A 251 14.23 -27.69 -2.21
CA GLU A 251 13.38 -28.51 -1.36
C GLU A 251 12.19 -28.99 -2.16
N CYS A 252 11.97 -30.31 -2.25
CA CYS A 252 10.94 -30.89 -3.09
C CYS A 252 9.90 -31.65 -2.27
N ALA A 253 8.63 -31.59 -2.69
CA ALA A 253 7.52 -32.37 -2.14
C ALA A 253 6.59 -32.81 -3.26
N LEU A 254 6.11 -34.07 -3.22
CA LEU A 254 5.12 -34.57 -4.14
C LEU A 254 3.70 -34.28 -3.61
N SER A 255 2.86 -33.64 -4.41
CA SER A 255 1.46 -33.42 -4.06
C SER A 255 0.63 -34.68 -4.27
N LYS A 256 -0.56 -34.75 -3.63
CA LYS A 256 -1.54 -35.84 -3.83
C LYS A 256 -2.01 -35.96 -5.29
N GLU A 257 -1.85 -34.91 -6.08
CA GLU A 257 -2.24 -34.83 -7.49
C GLU A 257 -1.10 -35.22 -8.45
N GLY A 258 0.04 -35.68 -7.92
CA GLY A 258 1.20 -36.10 -8.71
C GLY A 258 2.04 -34.93 -9.24
N ARG A 259 1.88 -33.70 -8.71
CA ARG A 259 2.71 -32.54 -9.08
C ARG A 259 3.88 -32.41 -8.11
N VAL A 260 5.03 -32.02 -8.62
CA VAL A 260 6.19 -31.70 -7.80
C VAL A 260 6.09 -30.25 -7.35
N LYS A 261 6.02 -30.04 -6.06
CA LYS A 261 6.16 -28.73 -5.43
C LYS A 261 7.61 -28.57 -5.03
N MET A 262 8.25 -27.46 -5.43
CA MET A 262 9.64 -27.23 -5.09
C MET A 262 9.88 -25.78 -4.67
N ILE A 263 10.81 -25.60 -3.72
CA ILE A 263 11.39 -24.32 -3.35
C ILE A 263 12.79 -24.28 -3.94
N LEU A 264 13.05 -23.34 -4.83
CA LEU A 264 14.37 -23.19 -5.45
C LEU A 264 15.43 -22.83 -4.40
N GLY A 265 16.59 -23.49 -4.47
CA GLY A 265 17.77 -23.19 -3.65
C GLY A 265 18.34 -21.78 -3.91
N GLU A 266 19.31 -21.35 -3.10
CA GLU A 266 20.04 -20.10 -3.37
C GLU A 266 20.82 -20.19 -4.67
N GLY A 267 20.62 -19.22 -5.57
CA GLY A 267 21.29 -19.19 -6.87
C GLY A 267 20.69 -20.10 -7.94
N VAL A 268 19.67 -20.92 -7.63
CA VAL A 268 18.98 -21.77 -8.60
C VAL A 268 17.88 -20.97 -9.29
N GLU A 269 17.89 -20.94 -10.60
CA GLU A 269 16.90 -20.29 -11.44
C GLU A 269 15.94 -21.31 -12.09
N ILE A 270 14.79 -20.83 -12.56
CA ILE A 270 13.82 -21.68 -13.30
C ILE A 270 14.48 -22.36 -14.51
N ARG A 271 15.43 -21.68 -15.15
CA ARG A 271 16.20 -22.19 -16.26
C ARG A 271 16.91 -23.51 -15.92
N ASP A 272 17.45 -23.61 -14.70
CA ASP A 272 18.18 -24.79 -14.24
C ASP A 272 17.26 -26.01 -14.08
N ILE A 273 16.00 -25.73 -13.70
CA ILE A 273 14.94 -26.77 -13.61
C ILE A 273 14.54 -27.26 -15.00
N TYR A 274 14.44 -26.38 -16.01
CA TYR A 274 14.20 -26.78 -17.39
C TYR A 274 15.36 -27.60 -17.93
N GLN A 275 16.60 -27.20 -17.66
CA GLN A 275 17.81 -27.96 -18.07
C GLN A 275 17.82 -29.33 -17.40
N LEU A 276 17.55 -29.39 -16.09
CA LEU A 276 17.49 -30.65 -15.34
C LEU A 276 16.46 -31.63 -15.93
N ALA A 277 15.31 -31.13 -16.36
CA ALA A 277 14.26 -31.93 -16.99
C ALA A 277 14.73 -32.43 -18.38
N ALA A 278 15.37 -31.56 -19.17
CA ALA A 278 15.87 -31.88 -20.48
C ALA A 278 16.98 -32.96 -20.41
N ASP A 279 17.92 -32.85 -19.46
CA ASP A 279 19.02 -33.81 -19.26
C ASP A 279 18.50 -35.21 -18.86
N ARG A 280 17.24 -35.32 -18.43
CA ARG A 280 16.59 -36.56 -18.02
C ARG A 280 15.51 -37.05 -18.99
N ASP A 281 15.38 -36.38 -20.13
CA ASP A 281 14.34 -36.67 -21.12
C ASP A 281 12.92 -36.64 -20.48
N LEU A 282 12.73 -35.76 -19.46
CA LEU A 282 11.47 -35.62 -18.74
C LEU A 282 10.65 -34.49 -19.34
N GLN A 283 9.47 -34.81 -19.84
CA GLN A 283 8.58 -33.83 -20.41
C GLN A 283 7.85 -33.06 -19.30
N LEU A 284 8.08 -31.74 -19.25
CA LEU A 284 7.34 -30.81 -18.42
C LEU A 284 6.04 -30.40 -19.12
N ARG A 285 4.88 -30.69 -18.51
CA ARG A 285 3.57 -30.26 -19.02
C ARG A 285 3.22 -28.86 -18.58
N ARG A 286 3.53 -28.55 -17.34
CA ARG A 286 3.23 -27.26 -16.73
C ARG A 286 4.30 -26.91 -15.70
N VAL A 287 4.78 -25.70 -15.79
CA VAL A 287 5.59 -25.08 -14.74
C VAL A 287 4.88 -23.81 -14.33
N SER A 288 4.41 -23.77 -13.09
CA SER A 288 3.73 -22.61 -12.53
C SER A 288 4.45 -22.14 -11.28
N GLN A 289 4.69 -20.85 -11.19
CA GLN A 289 5.09 -20.25 -9.95
C GLN A 289 3.82 -20.14 -9.07
N ARG A 290 3.91 -20.61 -7.84
CA ARG A 290 2.86 -20.31 -6.87
C ARG A 290 2.95 -18.83 -6.56
N ARG A 291 1.90 -18.12 -6.84
CA ARG A 291 1.69 -16.76 -6.36
C ARG A 291 0.69 -16.87 -5.21
N ASP A 292 1.17 -16.89 -3.98
CA ASP A 292 0.29 -16.45 -2.90
C ASP A 292 0.10 -14.96 -3.17
N THR A 293 -1.04 -14.63 -3.72
CA THR A 293 -1.42 -13.24 -4.03
C THR A 293 -1.81 -12.57 -2.72
N LEU A 294 -1.72 -11.23 -2.67
CA LEU A 294 -2.25 -10.48 -1.53
C LEU A 294 -3.73 -10.83 -1.28
N GLU A 295 -4.45 -11.28 -2.32
CA GLU A 295 -5.82 -11.77 -2.23
C GLU A 295 -5.92 -13.05 -1.39
N ASP A 296 -5.01 -14.02 -1.58
CA ASP A 296 -4.98 -15.25 -0.78
C ASP A 296 -4.67 -14.96 0.69
N ILE A 297 -3.71 -14.05 0.93
CA ILE A 297 -3.36 -13.60 2.29
C ILE A 297 -4.56 -12.90 2.94
N PHE A 298 -5.20 -12.00 2.20
CA PHE A 298 -6.38 -11.28 2.67
C PHE A 298 -7.53 -12.23 3.00
N LEU A 299 -7.83 -13.19 2.12
CA LEU A 299 -8.89 -14.17 2.34
C LEU A 299 -8.63 -15.01 3.59
N ARG A 300 -7.41 -15.54 3.77
CA ARG A 300 -7.03 -16.27 4.99
C ARG A 300 -7.22 -15.42 6.25
N ALA A 301 -6.72 -14.17 6.22
CA ALA A 301 -6.89 -13.25 7.34
C ALA A 301 -8.37 -12.90 7.62
N MET A 302 -9.24 -12.99 6.60
CA MET A 302 -10.68 -12.78 6.75
C MET A 302 -11.41 -14.04 7.22
N GLU A 303 -10.91 -15.24 6.94
CA GLU A 303 -11.51 -16.52 7.36
C GLU A 303 -11.20 -16.87 8.82
N ASP A 304 -10.02 -16.48 9.34
CA ASP A 304 -9.67 -16.72 10.73
C ASP A 304 -10.72 -16.13 11.67
N LYS A 305 -11.52 -17.05 12.23
CA LYS A 305 -12.54 -16.77 13.24
C LYS A 305 -11.85 -16.50 14.58
N ASN A 306 -11.70 -15.25 14.95
CA ASN A 306 -11.50 -14.80 16.31
C ASN A 306 -12.58 -13.81 16.74
#